data_336190c01f8671af6c41b37340d5fae4
#
_entry.id   336190c01f8671af6c41b37340d5fae4
#
_cell.length_a   1.000
_cell.length_b   1.000
_cell.length_c   1.000
_cell.angle_alpha   90.00
_cell.angle_beta   90.00
_cell.angle_gamma   90.00
#
_symmetry.space_group_name_H-M   'P 1'
#
loop_
_entity.id
_entity.type
_entity.pdbx_description
1 polymer ?
#
loop_
_entity_poly.entity_id
_entity_poly.type
_entity_poly.pdbx_seq_one_letter_code
_entity_poly.pdbx_strand_id
1 'polypeptide(L)'
;MIHTIVVDDEWYSLTEICDLAEKTGVMSVEGRFQNGADALREADRIHPQAAFIDIEMPEMDGLTLAEKLLENDPDMKIVFITGWNKYAVAAFELNALDYIMKPVNRARFEKMAQRLQAELSSRGTDGKAAPSISCFGKFEVLQNGIPVVWQRTKAEELFALLVLNANAYVGKEVILKNLWPYYGRAKSLPILQTSVCKIRNVLSECREWVRLTYADGSYGLFLAPEVACDYLTVKDAVQQFRAEDRRTYQAAEDACSIFQKGLLPQSGYFWSGDYEVGLLGGLAGCLRQIADFAPEEKDTALGFLSQL
;
A
#
# COMPACT_ATOMS: atom_id res chain seq x y z
N MET A 1 0.20 23.77 13.03
CA MET A 1 1.08 23.05 13.96
C MET A 1 0.68 21.59 13.92
N ILE A 2 1.61 20.64 13.96
CA ILE A 2 1.33 19.22 13.90
C ILE A 2 0.99 18.72 15.30
N HIS A 3 -0.20 18.16 15.49
CA HIS A 3 -0.64 17.58 16.76
C HIS A 3 0.01 16.24 17.00
N THR A 4 0.73 16.09 18.09
CA THR A 4 1.53 14.89 18.37
C THR A 4 1.27 14.33 19.76
N ILE A 5 1.47 13.04 19.93
CA ILE A 5 1.58 12.37 21.23
C ILE A 5 2.96 11.75 21.39
N VAL A 6 3.41 11.65 22.65
CA VAL A 6 4.67 11.01 23.03
C VAL A 6 4.40 9.94 24.06
N VAL A 7 4.96 8.74 23.82
CA VAL A 7 4.74 7.56 24.68
C VAL A 7 6.09 6.92 24.99
N ASP A 8 6.46 6.96 26.27
CA ASP A 8 7.74 6.43 26.78
C ASP A 8 7.60 6.17 28.28
N ASP A 9 7.89 5.00 28.77
CA ASP A 9 7.74 4.65 30.19
C ASP A 9 8.79 5.35 31.09
N GLU A 10 9.91 5.78 30.49
CA GLU A 10 10.96 6.53 31.16
C GLU A 10 10.63 8.04 31.17
N TRP A 11 10.30 8.60 32.32
CA TRP A 11 9.94 10.02 32.50
C TRP A 11 10.96 11.00 31.89
N TYR A 12 12.25 10.72 32.04
CA TYR A 12 13.30 11.62 31.50
C TYR A 12 13.31 11.63 29.98
N SER A 13 13.22 10.47 29.36
CA SER A 13 13.14 10.29 27.92
C SER A 13 11.87 10.96 27.36
N LEU A 14 10.71 10.71 27.99
CA LEU A 14 9.43 11.33 27.65
C LEU A 14 9.55 12.86 27.62
N THR A 15 10.13 13.44 28.69
CA THR A 15 10.29 14.90 28.80
C THR A 15 11.26 15.45 27.75
N GLU A 16 12.38 14.76 27.51
CA GLU A 16 13.37 15.16 26.49
C GLU A 16 12.76 15.19 25.10
N ILE A 17 11.97 14.18 24.74
CA ILE A 17 11.32 14.08 23.43
C ILE A 17 10.28 15.20 23.28
N CYS A 18 9.47 15.45 24.33
CA CYS A 18 8.49 16.54 24.32
C CYS A 18 9.17 17.91 24.12
N ASP A 19 10.26 18.16 24.84
CA ASP A 19 11.03 19.39 24.72
C ASP A 19 11.64 19.56 23.32
N LEU A 20 12.14 18.48 22.73
CA LEU A 20 12.66 18.49 21.36
C LEU A 20 11.57 18.78 20.36
N ALA A 21 10.38 18.15 20.50
CA ALA A 21 9.23 18.36 19.62
C ALA A 21 8.77 19.83 19.66
N GLU A 22 8.57 20.39 20.84
CA GLU A 22 8.12 21.79 21.02
C GLU A 22 9.17 22.79 20.49
N LYS A 23 10.46 22.54 20.70
CA LYS A 23 11.57 23.39 20.21
C LYS A 23 11.68 23.45 18.68
N THR A 24 11.08 22.53 17.96
CA THR A 24 11.04 22.59 16.47
C THR A 24 10.16 23.72 15.95
N GLY A 25 9.20 24.18 16.76
CA GLY A 25 8.21 25.21 16.39
C GLY A 25 7.16 24.75 15.37
N VAL A 26 7.22 23.50 14.91
CA VAL A 26 6.25 22.94 13.93
C VAL A 26 5.29 21.92 14.54
N MET A 27 5.57 21.44 15.77
CA MET A 27 4.80 20.44 16.50
C MET A 27 4.21 20.98 17.79
N SER A 28 3.05 20.45 18.19
CA SER A 28 2.41 20.64 19.49
C SER A 28 2.19 19.26 20.13
N VAL A 29 2.67 19.10 21.37
CA VAL A 29 2.52 17.83 22.12
C VAL A 29 1.21 17.88 22.91
N GLU A 30 0.17 17.20 22.39
CA GLU A 30 -1.17 17.18 22.96
C GLU A 30 -1.37 16.09 24.02
N GLY A 31 -0.49 15.07 24.03
CA GLY A 31 -0.52 13.98 24.99
C GLY A 31 0.87 13.45 25.33
N ARG A 32 1.07 13.14 26.62
CA ARG A 32 2.32 12.59 27.18
C ARG A 32 1.94 11.37 28.01
N PHE A 33 2.40 10.19 27.62
CA PHE A 33 1.96 8.93 28.21
C PHE A 33 3.15 8.07 28.62
N GLN A 34 3.08 7.46 29.80
CA GLN A 34 4.09 6.52 30.28
C GLN A 34 3.69 5.04 30.04
N ASN A 35 2.58 4.79 29.38
CA ASN A 35 2.16 3.45 28.99
C ASN A 35 1.29 3.48 27.72
N GLY A 36 1.30 2.36 26.99
CA GLY A 36 0.58 2.25 25.72
C GLY A 36 -0.94 2.24 25.86
N ALA A 37 -1.47 1.72 26.97
CA ALA A 37 -2.92 1.60 27.16
C ALA A 37 -3.59 2.98 27.33
N ASP A 38 -2.96 3.89 28.06
CA ASP A 38 -3.45 5.26 28.23
C ASP A 38 -3.32 6.04 26.94
N ALA A 39 -2.21 5.87 26.22
CA ALA A 39 -2.01 6.50 24.92
C ALA A 39 -3.08 6.08 23.91
N LEU A 40 -3.36 4.79 23.80
CA LEU A 40 -4.39 4.26 22.90
C LEU A 40 -5.79 4.80 23.23
N ARG A 41 -6.16 4.83 24.51
CA ARG A 41 -7.46 5.35 24.94
C ARG A 41 -7.66 6.84 24.64
N GLU A 42 -6.62 7.65 24.82
CA GLU A 42 -6.69 9.10 24.60
C GLU A 42 -6.48 9.49 23.13
N ALA A 43 -5.85 8.65 22.32
CA ALA A 43 -5.61 8.92 20.90
C ALA A 43 -6.91 9.18 20.13
N ASP A 44 -7.99 8.44 20.44
CA ASP A 44 -9.31 8.63 19.82
C ASP A 44 -9.93 10.00 20.13
N ARG A 45 -9.53 10.65 21.24
CA ARG A 45 -10.00 11.97 21.62
C ARG A 45 -9.09 13.09 21.10
N ILE A 46 -7.78 12.84 21.09
CA ILE A 46 -6.76 13.81 20.67
C ILE A 46 -6.69 13.92 19.15
N HIS A 47 -6.92 12.82 18.43
CA HIS A 47 -6.72 12.68 16.98
C HIS A 47 -5.33 13.17 16.55
N PRO A 48 -4.23 12.60 17.10
CA PRO A 48 -2.89 13.08 16.80
C PRO A 48 -2.49 12.72 15.36
N GLN A 49 -1.80 13.64 14.71
CA GLN A 49 -1.27 13.41 13.36
C GLN A 49 0.03 12.60 13.37
N ALA A 50 0.73 12.58 14.50
CA ALA A 50 1.92 11.77 14.69
C ALA A 50 2.05 11.28 16.13
N ALA A 51 2.68 10.11 16.30
CA ALA A 51 3.01 9.52 17.59
C ALA A 51 4.52 9.18 17.65
N PHE A 52 5.17 9.65 18.71
CA PHE A 52 6.54 9.28 19.08
C PHE A 52 6.46 8.19 20.14
N ILE A 53 7.01 7.00 19.87
CA ILE A 53 6.77 5.82 20.68
C ILE A 53 8.09 5.13 21.01
N ASP A 54 8.36 4.87 22.30
CA ASP A 54 9.37 3.89 22.67
C ASP A 54 8.84 2.47 22.42
N ILE A 55 9.73 1.56 22.05
CA ILE A 55 9.36 0.18 21.75
C ILE A 55 9.31 -0.68 23.00
N GLU A 56 10.32 -0.61 23.85
CA GLU A 56 10.34 -1.44 25.05
C GLU A 56 9.64 -0.76 26.23
N MET A 57 8.34 -1.00 26.35
CA MET A 57 7.52 -0.53 27.45
C MET A 57 6.84 -1.72 28.14
N PRO A 58 6.55 -1.63 29.47
CA PRO A 58 5.80 -2.64 30.19
C PRO A 58 4.38 -2.82 29.65
N GLU A 59 3.80 -4.01 29.82
CA GLU A 59 2.42 -4.40 29.50
C GLU A 59 2.08 -4.39 28.01
N MET A 60 2.33 -3.30 27.32
CA MET A 60 2.12 -3.14 25.87
C MET A 60 3.37 -2.53 25.24
N ASP A 61 4.07 -3.30 24.41
CA ASP A 61 5.21 -2.78 23.67
C ASP A 61 4.80 -1.76 22.59
N GLY A 62 5.76 -0.93 22.19
CA GLY A 62 5.50 0.16 21.25
C GLY A 62 5.12 -0.30 19.85
N LEU A 63 5.51 -1.50 19.43
CA LEU A 63 5.10 -2.06 18.13
C LEU A 63 3.61 -2.42 18.15
N THR A 64 3.17 -3.11 19.20
CA THR A 64 1.75 -3.44 19.41
C THR A 64 0.89 -2.18 19.55
N LEU A 65 1.40 -1.16 20.25
CA LEU A 65 0.71 0.14 20.33
C LEU A 65 0.56 0.79 18.96
N ALA A 66 1.64 0.83 18.19
CA ALA A 66 1.65 1.43 16.85
C ALA A 66 0.69 0.71 15.89
N GLU A 67 0.64 -0.63 15.93
CA GLU A 67 -0.34 -1.43 15.17
C GLU A 67 -1.77 -0.98 15.47
N LYS A 68 -2.15 -0.91 16.74
CA LYS A 68 -3.50 -0.51 17.17
C LYS A 68 -3.84 0.95 16.83
N LEU A 69 -2.87 1.85 16.96
CA LEU A 69 -3.07 3.26 16.57
C LEU A 69 -3.30 3.37 15.06
N LEU A 70 -2.57 2.59 14.25
CA LEU A 70 -2.73 2.56 12.79
C LEU A 70 -3.99 1.81 12.33
N GLU A 71 -4.53 0.88 13.13
CA GLU A 71 -5.86 0.30 12.90
C GLU A 71 -6.97 1.35 13.03
N ASN A 72 -6.86 2.24 14.04
CA ASN A 72 -7.83 3.31 14.27
C ASN A 72 -7.64 4.49 13.31
N ASP A 73 -6.39 4.89 13.06
CA ASP A 73 -6.03 5.96 12.10
C ASP A 73 -4.85 5.53 11.23
N PRO A 74 -5.11 4.95 10.04
CA PRO A 74 -4.06 4.51 9.10
C PRO A 74 -3.17 5.65 8.58
N ASP A 75 -3.60 6.89 8.73
CA ASP A 75 -2.89 8.08 8.27
C ASP A 75 -1.93 8.66 9.31
N MET A 76 -2.03 8.23 10.56
CA MET A 76 -1.14 8.65 11.64
C MET A 76 0.31 8.34 11.31
N LYS A 77 1.22 9.25 11.62
CA LYS A 77 2.66 9.05 11.41
C LYS A 77 3.31 8.50 12.68
N ILE A 78 3.89 7.33 12.58
CA ILE A 78 4.61 6.69 13.69
C ILE A 78 6.10 6.99 13.57
N VAL A 79 6.70 7.43 14.67
CA VAL A 79 8.15 7.59 14.82
C VAL A 79 8.58 6.79 16.05
N PHE A 80 9.40 5.79 15.86
CA PHE A 80 9.97 5.06 16.99
C PHE A 80 11.21 5.75 17.51
N ILE A 81 11.31 5.89 18.85
CA ILE A 81 12.48 6.46 19.54
C ILE A 81 12.87 5.47 20.64
N THR A 82 13.91 4.70 20.44
CA THR A 82 14.24 3.57 21.31
C THR A 82 15.75 3.35 21.47
N GLY A 83 16.17 2.72 22.54
CA GLY A 83 17.55 2.32 22.78
C GLY A 83 18.02 1.07 22.00
N TRP A 84 17.13 0.41 21.26
CA TRP A 84 17.40 -0.89 20.64
C TRP A 84 17.35 -0.82 19.12
N ASN A 85 18.31 -1.44 18.46
CA ASN A 85 18.37 -1.51 16.99
C ASN A 85 17.68 -2.74 16.39
N LYS A 86 17.39 -3.76 17.19
CA LYS A 86 16.84 -5.05 16.75
C LYS A 86 15.41 -4.95 16.19
N TYR A 87 14.67 -3.90 16.53
CA TYR A 87 13.29 -3.69 16.13
C TYR A 87 13.12 -2.85 14.85
N ALA A 88 14.21 -2.36 14.26
CA ALA A 88 14.15 -1.50 13.07
C ALA A 88 13.40 -2.17 11.91
N VAL A 89 13.52 -3.48 11.76
CA VAL A 89 12.82 -4.27 10.74
C VAL A 89 11.31 -4.27 10.99
N ALA A 90 10.87 -4.52 12.21
CA ALA A 90 9.45 -4.49 12.57
C ALA A 90 8.83 -3.08 12.43
N ALA A 91 9.59 -2.05 12.81
CA ALA A 91 9.18 -0.66 12.60
C ALA A 91 8.97 -0.33 11.10
N PHE A 92 9.80 -0.89 10.22
CA PHE A 92 9.61 -0.76 8.78
C PHE A 92 8.36 -1.50 8.28
N GLU A 93 8.02 -2.65 8.83
CA GLU A 93 6.79 -3.39 8.50
C GLU A 93 5.54 -2.55 8.81
N LEU A 94 5.56 -1.80 9.91
CA LEU A 94 4.49 -0.88 10.33
C LEU A 94 4.45 0.45 9.57
N ASN A 95 5.32 0.64 8.57
CA ASN A 95 5.40 1.92 7.85
C ASN A 95 5.72 3.13 8.73
N ALA A 96 6.52 2.93 9.79
CA ALA A 96 6.98 4.05 10.60
C ALA A 96 7.66 5.11 9.73
N LEU A 97 7.35 6.38 10.00
CA LEU A 97 7.95 7.52 9.31
C LEU A 97 9.47 7.54 9.53
N ASP A 98 9.88 7.25 10.75
CA ASP A 98 11.29 7.23 11.12
C ASP A 98 11.56 6.30 12.32
N TYR A 99 12.86 5.99 12.49
CA TYR A 99 13.38 5.22 13.60
C TYR A 99 14.61 5.94 14.15
N ILE A 100 14.55 6.40 15.38
CA ILE A 100 15.59 7.20 16.04
C ILE A 100 16.13 6.43 17.23
N MET A 101 17.46 6.28 17.26
CA MET A 101 18.13 5.65 18.39
C MET A 101 18.33 6.64 19.54
N LYS A 102 18.05 6.22 20.78
CA LYS A 102 18.46 6.91 22.01
C LYS A 102 19.99 6.75 22.20
N PRO A 103 20.73 7.80 22.65
CA PRO A 103 20.26 9.13 23.00
C PRO A 103 19.88 9.96 21.76
N VAL A 104 18.82 10.73 21.86
CA VAL A 104 18.28 11.48 20.73
C VAL A 104 19.17 12.64 20.36
N ASN A 105 19.73 12.60 19.15
CA ASN A 105 20.51 13.72 18.63
C ASN A 105 19.55 14.81 18.08
N ARG A 106 19.72 16.04 18.56
CA ARG A 106 18.89 17.19 18.16
C ARG A 106 18.82 17.38 16.65
N ALA A 107 19.96 17.38 15.96
CA ALA A 107 19.99 17.58 14.50
C ALA A 107 19.27 16.44 13.75
N ARG A 108 19.33 15.20 14.28
CA ARG A 108 18.61 14.05 13.73
C ARG A 108 17.10 14.20 13.93
N PHE A 109 16.67 14.70 15.11
CA PHE A 109 15.27 14.98 15.42
C PHE A 109 14.70 16.13 14.54
N GLU A 110 15.44 17.20 14.36
CA GLU A 110 15.05 18.32 13.48
C GLU A 110 14.89 17.86 12.02
N LYS A 111 15.75 16.99 11.53
CA LYS A 111 15.64 16.40 10.18
C LYS A 111 14.38 15.53 10.04
N MET A 112 14.05 14.74 11.04
CA MET A 112 12.81 13.98 11.10
C MET A 112 11.59 14.90 11.13
N ALA A 113 11.63 15.99 11.92
CA ALA A 113 10.56 16.99 12.01
C ALA A 113 10.26 17.64 10.65
N GLN A 114 11.32 18.01 9.90
CA GLN A 114 11.17 18.54 8.54
C GLN A 114 10.52 17.53 7.60
N ARG A 115 10.91 16.24 7.69
CA ARG A 115 10.29 15.16 6.92
C ARG A 115 8.82 14.98 7.29
N LEU A 116 8.49 14.97 8.58
CA LEU A 116 7.11 14.88 9.07
C LEU A 116 6.27 16.05 8.55
N GLN A 117 6.79 17.26 8.61
CA GLN A 117 6.12 18.46 8.10
C GLN A 117 5.88 18.37 6.58
N ALA A 118 6.88 17.96 5.81
CA ALA A 118 6.76 17.79 4.36
C ALA A 118 5.69 16.74 4.01
N GLU A 119 5.66 15.60 4.72
CA GLU A 119 4.67 14.55 4.47
C GLU A 119 3.23 14.96 4.84
N LEU A 120 3.05 15.77 5.87
CA LEU A 120 1.73 16.29 6.24
C LEU A 120 1.29 17.51 5.41
N SER A 121 2.24 18.30 4.92
CA SER A 121 1.95 19.46 4.05
C SER A 121 1.62 19.05 2.61
N SER A 122 2.11 17.91 2.13
CA SER A 122 1.79 17.39 0.79
C SER A 122 0.34 16.89 0.64
N ARG A 123 -0.48 16.99 1.69
CA ARG A 123 -1.93 16.70 1.66
C ARG A 123 -2.79 17.78 0.98
N GLY A 124 -2.17 18.84 0.45
CA GLY A 124 -2.87 19.83 -0.38
C GLY A 124 -3.09 19.25 -1.79
N THR A 125 -4.33 18.87 -2.09
CA THR A 125 -4.78 18.23 -3.34
C THR A 125 -4.85 19.16 -4.55
N ASP A 126 -4.30 20.37 -4.49
CA ASP A 126 -4.38 21.31 -5.59
C ASP A 126 -3.48 20.88 -6.77
N GLY A 127 -4.11 20.21 -7.76
CA GLY A 127 -3.52 19.97 -9.08
C GLY A 127 -2.87 18.60 -9.29
N LYS A 128 -2.91 17.66 -8.35
CA LYS A 128 -2.42 16.28 -8.58
C LYS A 128 -3.51 15.44 -9.23
N ALA A 129 -3.16 14.68 -10.26
CA ALA A 129 -4.03 13.69 -10.88
C ALA A 129 -3.84 12.32 -10.21
N ALA A 130 -4.91 11.55 -10.08
CA ALA A 130 -4.82 10.16 -9.62
C ALA A 130 -3.87 9.37 -10.55
N PRO A 131 -3.08 8.44 -9.99
CA PRO A 131 -2.18 7.63 -10.82
C PRO A 131 -2.95 6.69 -11.72
N SER A 132 -2.32 6.27 -12.82
CA SER A 132 -2.84 5.19 -13.67
C SER A 132 -1.88 4.01 -13.66
N ILE A 133 -2.46 2.80 -13.72
CA ILE A 133 -1.73 1.54 -13.66
C ILE A 133 -2.14 0.70 -14.88
N SER A 134 -1.18 0.38 -15.74
CA SER A 134 -1.35 -0.49 -16.88
C SER A 134 -0.71 -1.85 -16.59
N CYS A 135 -1.49 -2.91 -16.68
CA CYS A 135 -1.05 -4.30 -16.51
C CYS A 135 -1.03 -5.06 -17.84
N PHE A 136 -1.78 -4.59 -18.84
CA PHE A 136 -1.83 -5.20 -20.16
C PHE A 136 -0.88 -4.49 -21.14
N GLY A 137 -0.17 -5.29 -21.94
CA GLY A 137 0.92 -4.79 -22.78
C GLY A 137 2.17 -4.55 -21.95
N LYS A 138 2.50 -3.30 -21.64
CA LYS A 138 3.62 -2.96 -20.77
C LYS A 138 3.13 -2.67 -19.36
N PHE A 139 3.78 -3.28 -18.35
CA PHE A 139 3.52 -2.87 -16.97
C PHE A 139 4.06 -1.45 -16.74
N GLU A 140 3.18 -0.54 -16.43
CA GLU A 140 3.53 0.87 -16.25
C GLU A 140 2.64 1.54 -15.20
N VAL A 141 3.25 2.38 -14.37
CA VAL A 141 2.55 3.23 -13.42
C VAL A 141 2.86 4.68 -13.76
N LEU A 142 1.84 5.47 -14.02
CA LEU A 142 2.00 6.91 -14.28
C LEU A 142 1.56 7.69 -13.03
N GLN A 143 2.43 8.59 -12.58
CA GLN A 143 2.12 9.59 -11.56
C GLN A 143 2.16 10.97 -12.20
N ASN A 144 1.06 11.70 -12.17
CA ASN A 144 0.94 12.99 -12.88
C ASN A 144 1.37 12.92 -14.37
N GLY A 145 1.07 11.80 -15.04
CA GLY A 145 1.44 11.55 -16.42
C GLY A 145 2.91 11.15 -16.66
N ILE A 146 3.72 11.03 -15.59
CA ILE A 146 5.14 10.67 -15.68
C ILE A 146 5.31 9.20 -15.25
N PRO A 147 6.00 8.36 -16.05
CA PRO A 147 6.26 6.98 -15.71
C PRO A 147 7.12 6.87 -14.44
N VAL A 148 6.68 6.01 -13.52
CA VAL A 148 7.44 5.63 -12.33
C VAL A 148 8.65 4.80 -12.73
N VAL A 149 9.83 5.19 -12.25
CA VAL A 149 11.08 4.45 -12.48
C VAL A 149 11.34 3.51 -11.30
N TRP A 150 11.24 2.22 -11.55
CA TRP A 150 11.54 1.19 -10.57
C TRP A 150 13.05 0.93 -10.51
N GLN A 151 13.69 1.30 -9.41
CA GLN A 151 15.14 1.10 -9.23
C GLN A 151 15.56 -0.37 -9.10
N ARG A 152 14.62 -1.27 -8.88
CA ARG A 152 14.82 -2.73 -8.80
C ARG A 152 13.59 -3.49 -9.29
N THR A 153 13.81 -4.47 -10.13
CA THR A 153 12.79 -5.36 -10.70
C THR A 153 11.93 -6.08 -9.65
N LYS A 154 12.49 -6.47 -8.50
CA LYS A 154 11.71 -7.16 -7.46
C LYS A 154 10.72 -6.28 -6.69
N ALA A 155 10.93 -4.98 -6.61
CA ALA A 155 9.92 -4.07 -6.05
C ALA A 155 8.78 -3.86 -7.06
N GLU A 156 9.11 -3.73 -8.34
CA GLU A 156 8.13 -3.68 -9.43
C GLU A 156 7.29 -4.96 -9.51
N GLU A 157 7.94 -6.13 -9.47
CA GLU A 157 7.28 -7.43 -9.48
C GLU A 157 6.35 -7.61 -8.27
N LEU A 158 6.78 -7.22 -7.06
CA LEU A 158 5.94 -7.22 -5.87
C LEU A 158 4.73 -6.28 -6.05
N PHE A 159 4.96 -5.08 -6.58
CA PHE A 159 3.87 -4.14 -6.81
C PHE A 159 2.87 -4.70 -7.82
N ALA A 160 3.32 -5.29 -8.92
CA ALA A 160 2.47 -5.96 -9.90
C ALA A 160 1.62 -7.08 -9.26
N LEU A 161 2.23 -7.95 -8.43
CA LEU A 161 1.50 -8.99 -7.71
C LEU A 161 0.41 -8.41 -6.81
N LEU A 162 0.72 -7.33 -6.09
CA LEU A 162 -0.24 -6.68 -5.20
C LEU A 162 -1.36 -5.96 -5.99
N VAL A 163 -1.07 -5.40 -7.16
CA VAL A 163 -2.08 -4.80 -8.06
C VAL A 163 -3.06 -5.85 -8.57
N LEU A 164 -2.59 -7.04 -8.98
CA LEU A 164 -3.50 -8.11 -9.40
C LEU A 164 -4.37 -8.64 -8.24
N ASN A 165 -3.97 -8.39 -7.00
CA ASN A 165 -4.74 -8.68 -5.78
C ASN A 165 -5.26 -7.39 -5.11
N ALA A 166 -5.40 -6.30 -5.85
CA ALA A 166 -5.81 -5.03 -5.26
C ALA A 166 -7.15 -5.15 -4.51
N ASN A 167 -7.25 -4.36 -3.43
CA ASN A 167 -8.37 -4.34 -2.49
C ASN A 167 -8.56 -5.64 -1.68
N ALA A 168 -7.48 -6.44 -1.57
CA ALA A 168 -7.43 -7.64 -0.74
C ALA A 168 -6.05 -7.77 -0.08
N TYR A 169 -5.98 -8.59 0.97
CA TYR A 169 -4.73 -8.94 1.63
C TYR A 169 -4.10 -10.20 1.02
N VAL A 170 -2.79 -10.17 0.81
CA VAL A 170 -1.98 -11.30 0.34
C VAL A 170 -1.03 -11.73 1.44
N GLY A 171 -1.13 -12.97 1.87
CA GLY A 171 -0.28 -13.52 2.92
C GLY A 171 1.21 -13.47 2.54
N LYS A 172 2.05 -13.15 3.51
CA LYS A 172 3.50 -13.06 3.35
C LYS A 172 4.10 -14.32 2.70
N GLU A 173 3.62 -15.51 3.10
CA GLU A 173 4.10 -16.80 2.54
C GLU A 173 3.74 -16.96 1.06
N VAL A 174 2.57 -16.49 0.64
CA VAL A 174 2.15 -16.49 -0.77
C VAL A 174 3.06 -15.59 -1.60
N ILE A 175 3.36 -14.39 -1.08
CA ILE A 175 4.28 -13.44 -1.73
C ILE A 175 5.68 -14.07 -1.85
N LEU A 176 6.21 -14.65 -0.78
CA LEU A 176 7.54 -15.25 -0.77
C LEU A 176 7.62 -16.42 -1.75
N LYS A 177 6.60 -17.27 -1.82
CA LYS A 177 6.52 -18.41 -2.75
C LYS A 177 6.50 -17.95 -4.21
N ASN A 178 5.79 -16.88 -4.52
CA ASN A 178 5.68 -16.36 -5.88
C ASN A 178 6.94 -15.63 -6.33
N LEU A 179 7.51 -14.76 -5.49
CA LEU A 179 8.62 -13.91 -5.91
C LEU A 179 10.00 -14.51 -5.68
N TRP A 180 10.14 -15.40 -4.71
CA TRP A 180 11.41 -16.02 -4.30
C TRP A 180 11.30 -17.52 -4.05
N PRO A 181 10.78 -18.32 -5.00
CA PRO A 181 10.50 -19.75 -4.77
C PRO A 181 11.75 -20.59 -4.42
N TYR A 182 12.92 -20.10 -4.82
CA TYR A 182 14.20 -20.81 -4.60
C TYR A 182 15.00 -20.28 -3.40
N TYR A 183 14.50 -19.27 -2.69
CA TYR A 183 15.19 -18.72 -1.53
C TYR A 183 14.58 -19.24 -0.22
N GLY A 184 15.43 -19.62 0.73
CA GLY A 184 14.96 -19.87 2.09
C GLY A 184 14.42 -18.58 2.76
N ARG A 185 13.48 -18.74 3.69
CA ARG A 185 12.79 -17.64 4.38
C ARG A 185 13.76 -16.61 4.97
N ALA A 186 14.89 -17.03 5.54
CA ALA A 186 15.90 -16.16 6.12
C ALA A 186 16.51 -15.15 5.11
N LYS A 187 16.56 -15.53 3.82
CA LYS A 187 17.06 -14.64 2.76
C LYS A 187 15.96 -13.82 2.10
N SER A 188 14.79 -14.42 1.87
CA SER A 188 13.71 -13.77 1.12
C SER A 188 12.99 -12.69 1.93
N LEU A 189 12.86 -12.87 3.25
CA LEU A 189 12.16 -11.92 4.10
C LEU A 189 12.79 -10.51 4.13
N PRO A 190 14.10 -10.33 4.30
CA PRO A 190 14.73 -8.99 4.22
C PRO A 190 14.59 -8.36 2.82
N ILE A 191 14.56 -9.18 1.75
CA ILE A 191 14.38 -8.68 0.39
C ILE A 191 12.94 -8.18 0.19
N LEU A 192 11.95 -8.92 0.70
CA LEU A 192 10.54 -8.49 0.70
C LEU A 192 10.39 -7.15 1.43
N GLN A 193 10.92 -7.02 2.64
CA GLN A 193 10.87 -5.79 3.43
C GLN A 193 11.50 -4.59 2.69
N THR A 194 12.68 -4.81 2.09
CA THR A 194 13.34 -3.78 1.27
C THR A 194 12.48 -3.41 0.04
N SER A 195 11.82 -4.37 -0.58
CA SER A 195 10.94 -4.13 -1.73
C SER A 195 9.70 -3.33 -1.34
N VAL A 196 9.08 -3.66 -0.20
CA VAL A 196 7.95 -2.91 0.39
C VAL A 196 8.35 -1.45 0.67
N CYS A 197 9.51 -1.25 1.31
CA CYS A 197 10.01 0.09 1.59
C CYS A 197 10.17 0.92 0.31
N LYS A 198 10.67 0.31 -0.78
CA LYS A 198 10.82 0.98 -2.07
C LYS A 198 9.49 1.33 -2.72
N ILE A 199 8.52 0.42 -2.69
CA ILE A 199 7.17 0.69 -3.17
C ILE A 199 6.58 1.89 -2.41
N ARG A 200 6.69 1.92 -1.10
CA ARG A 200 6.20 3.04 -0.28
C ARG A 200 6.87 4.38 -0.61
N ASN A 201 8.18 4.35 -0.88
CA ASN A 201 8.91 5.56 -1.28
C ASN A 201 8.45 6.05 -2.67
N VAL A 202 8.27 5.14 -3.62
CA VAL A 202 7.77 5.46 -4.96
C VAL A 202 6.35 6.03 -4.89
N LEU A 203 5.48 5.45 -4.06
CA LEU A 203 4.09 5.86 -3.91
C LEU A 203 3.90 7.02 -2.92
N SER A 204 4.96 7.62 -2.41
CA SER A 204 4.88 8.67 -1.37
C SER A 204 3.98 9.85 -1.76
N GLU A 205 3.93 10.20 -3.04
CA GLU A 205 3.10 11.28 -3.57
C GLU A 205 1.67 10.87 -3.94
N CYS A 206 1.37 9.56 -3.93
CA CYS A 206 0.08 8.99 -4.32
C CYS A 206 -0.66 8.29 -3.17
N ARG A 207 -0.27 8.53 -1.92
CA ARG A 207 -0.82 7.83 -0.74
C ARG A 207 -2.32 8.01 -0.53
N GLU A 208 -2.88 9.08 -1.01
CA GLU A 208 -4.32 9.33 -0.97
C GLU A 208 -5.12 8.37 -1.87
N TRP A 209 -4.49 7.89 -2.96
CA TRP A 209 -5.12 6.99 -3.93
C TRP A 209 -4.63 5.55 -3.86
N VAL A 210 -3.37 5.34 -3.40
CA VAL A 210 -2.74 4.01 -3.37
C VAL A 210 -2.14 3.76 -2.00
N ARG A 211 -2.75 2.87 -1.23
CA ARG A 211 -2.30 2.54 0.13
C ARG A 211 -1.77 1.12 0.21
N LEU A 212 -0.52 0.98 0.65
CA LEU A 212 0.12 -0.30 0.94
C LEU A 212 0.17 -0.51 2.46
N THR A 213 -0.69 -1.39 2.96
CA THR A 213 -0.86 -1.72 4.38
C THR A 213 -0.26 -3.07 4.73
N TYR A 214 -0.08 -3.32 6.02
CA TYR A 214 0.32 -4.60 6.56
C TYR A 214 -0.54 -4.92 7.78
N ALA A 215 -1.18 -6.08 7.80
CA ALA A 215 -1.98 -6.58 8.91
C ALA A 215 -1.91 -8.11 8.94
N ASP A 216 -1.87 -8.69 10.13
CA ASP A 216 -1.94 -10.14 10.39
C ASP A 216 -1.04 -11.00 9.49
N GLY A 217 0.21 -10.57 9.29
CA GLY A 217 1.17 -11.30 8.45
C GLY A 217 0.92 -11.18 6.94
N SER A 218 0.08 -10.26 6.49
CA SER A 218 -0.33 -10.07 5.11
C SER A 218 -0.12 -8.63 4.65
N TYR A 219 0.16 -8.43 3.37
CA TYR A 219 0.22 -7.12 2.73
C TYR A 219 -1.03 -6.89 1.90
N GLY A 220 -1.62 -5.69 1.99
CA GLY A 220 -2.76 -5.27 1.17
C GLY A 220 -2.43 -4.01 0.40
N LEU A 221 -2.78 -3.98 -0.89
CA LEU A 221 -2.74 -2.79 -1.73
C LEU A 221 -4.16 -2.34 -1.99
N PHE A 222 -4.50 -1.15 -1.51
CA PHE A 222 -5.83 -0.57 -1.68
C PHE A 222 -5.76 0.60 -2.64
N LEU A 223 -6.57 0.54 -3.70
CA LEU A 223 -6.67 1.56 -4.73
C LEU A 223 -7.97 2.34 -4.54
N ALA A 224 -7.88 3.67 -4.54
CA ALA A 224 -9.05 4.53 -4.56
C ALA A 224 -9.78 4.43 -5.92
N PRO A 225 -11.09 4.73 -5.97
CA PRO A 225 -11.89 4.61 -7.20
C PRO A 225 -11.37 5.47 -8.36
N GLU A 226 -10.66 6.54 -8.07
CA GLU A 226 -10.08 7.47 -9.04
C GLU A 226 -8.86 6.91 -9.77
N VAL A 227 -8.26 5.83 -9.24
CA VAL A 227 -7.10 5.17 -9.86
C VAL A 227 -7.53 4.39 -11.08
N ALA A 228 -7.12 4.80 -12.25
CA ALA A 228 -7.34 4.03 -13.46
C ALA A 228 -6.42 2.79 -13.46
N CYS A 229 -7.00 1.59 -13.44
CA CYS A 229 -6.27 0.33 -13.49
C CYS A 229 -6.94 -0.62 -14.50
N ASP A 230 -6.26 -0.89 -15.61
CA ASP A 230 -6.80 -1.71 -16.70
C ASP A 230 -7.10 -3.16 -16.26
N TYR A 231 -6.30 -3.73 -15.36
CA TYR A 231 -6.57 -5.05 -14.78
C TYR A 231 -7.90 -5.08 -13.99
N LEU A 232 -8.15 -4.07 -13.16
CA LEU A 232 -9.40 -3.99 -12.43
C LEU A 232 -10.57 -3.74 -13.38
N THR A 233 -10.39 -2.94 -14.43
CA THR A 233 -11.41 -2.73 -15.46
C THR A 233 -11.84 -4.05 -16.10
N VAL A 234 -10.87 -4.89 -16.52
CA VAL A 234 -11.15 -6.21 -17.09
C VAL A 234 -11.80 -7.15 -16.07
N LYS A 235 -11.28 -7.18 -14.85
CA LYS A 235 -11.82 -8.01 -13.76
C LYS A 235 -13.25 -7.63 -13.41
N ASP A 236 -13.53 -6.34 -13.28
CA ASP A 236 -14.86 -5.82 -12.95
C ASP A 236 -15.85 -6.08 -14.07
N ALA A 237 -15.44 -5.94 -15.34
CA ALA A 237 -16.29 -6.27 -16.48
C ALA A 237 -16.76 -7.73 -16.42
N VAL A 238 -15.84 -8.66 -16.09
CA VAL A 238 -16.18 -10.08 -15.92
C VAL A 238 -17.10 -10.31 -14.71
N GLN A 239 -16.82 -9.68 -13.56
CA GLN A 239 -17.56 -9.89 -12.33
C GLN A 239 -18.96 -9.27 -12.35
N GLN A 240 -19.12 -8.14 -13.01
CA GLN A 240 -20.38 -7.39 -13.11
C GLN A 240 -21.22 -7.80 -14.31
N PHE A 241 -20.69 -8.64 -15.19
CA PHE A 241 -21.43 -9.11 -16.36
C PHE A 241 -22.75 -9.79 -15.98
N ARG A 242 -23.81 -9.46 -16.72
CA ARG A 242 -25.14 -10.07 -16.60
C ARG A 242 -25.70 -10.27 -18.00
N ALA A 243 -25.98 -11.52 -18.36
CA ALA A 243 -26.47 -11.89 -19.70
C ALA A 243 -27.80 -11.21 -20.05
N GLU A 244 -28.63 -10.91 -19.04
CA GLU A 244 -29.94 -10.26 -19.22
C GLU A 244 -29.80 -8.72 -19.31
N ASP A 245 -28.66 -8.15 -18.98
CA ASP A 245 -28.43 -6.70 -18.99
C ASP A 245 -27.42 -6.30 -20.09
N ARG A 246 -27.95 -5.89 -21.25
CA ARG A 246 -27.16 -5.45 -22.40
C ARG A 246 -26.21 -4.31 -22.13
N ARG A 247 -26.41 -3.53 -21.06
CA ARG A 247 -25.50 -2.47 -20.67
C ARG A 247 -24.13 -3.00 -20.25
N THR A 248 -24.04 -4.30 -19.89
CA THR A 248 -22.78 -4.96 -19.50
C THR A 248 -22.01 -5.53 -20.71
N TYR A 249 -22.60 -5.58 -21.90
CA TYR A 249 -21.98 -6.18 -23.09
C TYR A 249 -20.80 -5.36 -23.59
N GLN A 250 -20.99 -4.04 -23.74
CA GLN A 250 -19.91 -3.16 -24.19
C GLN A 250 -18.70 -3.22 -23.27
N ALA A 251 -18.91 -3.26 -21.94
CA ALA A 251 -17.83 -3.41 -20.98
C ALA A 251 -17.05 -4.72 -21.14
N ALA A 252 -17.74 -5.83 -21.48
CA ALA A 252 -17.10 -7.11 -21.75
C ALA A 252 -16.29 -7.09 -23.07
N GLU A 253 -16.77 -6.46 -24.12
CA GLU A 253 -16.08 -6.30 -25.40
C GLU A 253 -14.84 -5.39 -25.26
N ASP A 254 -14.99 -4.25 -24.56
CA ASP A 254 -13.87 -3.37 -24.26
C ASP A 254 -12.78 -4.10 -23.44
N ALA A 255 -13.20 -4.91 -22.45
CA ALA A 255 -12.31 -5.72 -21.66
C ALA A 255 -11.56 -6.77 -22.52
N CYS A 256 -12.18 -7.35 -23.52
CA CYS A 256 -11.50 -8.25 -24.47
C CYS A 256 -10.43 -7.50 -25.26
N SER A 257 -10.73 -6.30 -25.75
CA SER A 257 -9.76 -5.46 -26.47
C SER A 257 -8.54 -5.07 -25.60
N ILE A 258 -8.76 -4.88 -24.30
CA ILE A 258 -7.67 -4.66 -23.34
C ILE A 258 -6.87 -5.95 -23.15
N PHE A 259 -7.56 -7.08 -22.92
CA PHE A 259 -6.96 -8.39 -22.65
C PHE A 259 -6.05 -8.88 -23.78
N GLN A 260 -6.38 -8.63 -25.04
CA GLN A 260 -5.59 -9.00 -26.22
C GLN A 260 -4.16 -8.45 -26.21
N LYS A 261 -3.87 -7.39 -25.43
CA LYS A 261 -2.51 -6.85 -25.27
C LYS A 261 -1.61 -7.76 -24.43
N GLY A 262 -2.17 -8.82 -23.82
CA GLY A 262 -1.50 -9.76 -22.92
C GLY A 262 -1.28 -9.19 -21.51
N LEU A 263 -1.46 -10.01 -20.49
CA LEU A 263 -1.22 -9.63 -19.10
C LEU A 263 0.28 -9.73 -18.78
N LEU A 264 0.91 -8.62 -18.45
CA LEU A 264 2.33 -8.53 -18.06
C LEU A 264 3.29 -9.25 -19.06
N PRO A 265 3.13 -9.14 -20.39
CA PRO A 265 3.74 -10.05 -21.35
C PRO A 265 5.27 -9.95 -21.42
N GLN A 266 5.85 -8.83 -21.03
CA GLN A 266 7.30 -8.61 -21.07
C GLN A 266 7.99 -8.81 -19.72
N SER A 267 7.23 -9.12 -18.66
CA SER A 267 7.76 -9.17 -17.29
C SER A 267 8.51 -10.47 -16.98
N GLY A 268 8.14 -11.58 -17.63
CA GLY A 268 8.65 -12.92 -17.31
C GLY A 268 8.21 -13.43 -15.93
N TYR A 269 7.14 -12.87 -15.36
CA TYR A 269 6.60 -13.27 -14.05
C TYR A 269 5.80 -14.56 -14.19
N PHE A 270 6.40 -15.70 -13.84
CA PHE A 270 5.79 -17.03 -14.00
C PHE A 270 4.46 -17.19 -13.23
N TRP A 271 4.26 -16.44 -12.15
CA TRP A 271 3.05 -16.48 -11.35
C TRP A 271 1.85 -15.74 -11.99
N SER A 272 2.08 -14.91 -13.02
CA SER A 272 0.99 -14.13 -13.67
C SER A 272 0.07 -15.01 -14.53
N GLY A 273 0.52 -16.16 -14.98
CA GLY A 273 -0.26 -17.05 -15.86
C GLY A 273 -1.58 -17.51 -15.24
N ASP A 274 -1.64 -17.77 -13.95
CA ASP A 274 -2.87 -18.20 -13.27
C ASP A 274 -3.93 -17.08 -13.31
N TYR A 275 -3.53 -15.83 -13.19
CA TYR A 275 -4.41 -14.66 -13.29
C TYR A 275 -4.92 -14.47 -14.72
N GLU A 276 -4.05 -14.63 -15.71
CA GLU A 276 -4.38 -14.53 -17.14
C GLU A 276 -5.40 -15.59 -17.54
N VAL A 277 -5.18 -16.85 -17.18
CA VAL A 277 -6.10 -17.97 -17.42
C VAL A 277 -7.45 -17.74 -16.76
N GLY A 278 -7.47 -17.19 -15.53
CA GLY A 278 -8.71 -16.86 -14.83
C GLY A 278 -9.54 -15.79 -15.55
N LEU A 279 -8.90 -14.73 -16.03
CA LEU A 279 -9.56 -13.67 -16.81
C LEU A 279 -10.05 -14.19 -18.17
N LEU A 280 -9.20 -14.95 -18.87
CA LEU A 280 -9.56 -15.56 -20.16
C LEU A 280 -10.83 -16.40 -20.05
N GLY A 281 -10.89 -17.27 -19.05
CA GLY A 281 -12.08 -18.10 -18.79
C GLY A 281 -13.33 -17.26 -18.51
N GLY A 282 -13.19 -16.20 -17.73
CA GLY A 282 -14.28 -15.26 -17.44
C GLY A 282 -14.78 -14.51 -18.67
N LEU A 283 -13.90 -13.91 -19.46
CA LEU A 283 -14.23 -13.19 -20.69
C LEU A 283 -14.88 -14.12 -21.73
N ALA A 284 -14.29 -15.30 -21.96
CA ALA A 284 -14.87 -16.28 -22.86
C ALA A 284 -16.28 -16.72 -22.42
N GLY A 285 -16.51 -16.80 -21.10
CA GLY A 285 -17.84 -17.06 -20.53
C GLY A 285 -18.83 -15.94 -20.83
N CYS A 286 -18.43 -14.68 -20.66
CA CYS A 286 -19.26 -13.51 -20.99
C CYS A 286 -19.64 -13.51 -22.49
N LEU A 287 -18.65 -13.66 -23.37
CA LEU A 287 -18.90 -13.63 -24.81
C LEU A 287 -19.82 -14.76 -25.31
N ARG A 288 -19.69 -15.98 -24.76
CA ARG A 288 -20.61 -17.08 -25.06
C ARG A 288 -22.04 -16.75 -24.65
N GLN A 289 -22.21 -16.17 -23.45
CA GLN A 289 -23.55 -15.77 -23.00
C GLN A 289 -24.12 -14.66 -23.86
N ILE A 290 -23.32 -13.67 -24.30
CA ILE A 290 -23.78 -12.65 -25.27
C ILE A 290 -24.27 -13.32 -26.54
N ALA A 291 -23.50 -14.26 -27.11
CA ALA A 291 -23.88 -14.96 -28.34
C ALA A 291 -25.20 -15.79 -28.21
N ASP A 292 -25.47 -16.29 -27.01
CA ASP A 292 -26.65 -17.10 -26.72
C ASP A 292 -27.90 -16.22 -26.46
N PHE A 293 -27.75 -15.10 -25.73
CA PHE A 293 -28.84 -14.24 -25.29
C PHE A 293 -29.19 -13.11 -26.28
N ALA A 294 -28.23 -12.69 -27.10
CA ALA A 294 -28.38 -11.60 -28.07
C ALA A 294 -27.95 -12.05 -29.46
N PRO A 295 -28.85 -12.70 -30.24
CA PRO A 295 -28.53 -13.21 -31.58
C PRO A 295 -27.98 -12.16 -32.54
N GLU A 296 -28.38 -10.89 -32.37
CA GLU A 296 -27.90 -9.75 -33.15
C GLU A 296 -26.43 -9.39 -32.86
N GLU A 297 -25.91 -9.68 -31.67
CA GLU A 297 -24.52 -9.42 -31.26
C GLU A 297 -23.62 -10.67 -31.41
N LYS A 298 -24.23 -11.79 -31.87
CA LYS A 298 -23.53 -13.08 -31.93
C LYS A 298 -22.25 -13.06 -32.74
N ASP A 299 -22.29 -12.47 -33.92
CA ASP A 299 -21.11 -12.42 -34.81
C ASP A 299 -20.00 -11.59 -34.21
N THR A 300 -20.33 -10.49 -33.54
CA THR A 300 -19.37 -9.64 -32.81
C THR A 300 -18.74 -10.42 -31.65
N ALA A 301 -19.57 -11.05 -30.82
CA ALA A 301 -19.10 -11.82 -29.66
C ALA A 301 -18.24 -13.00 -30.08
N LEU A 302 -18.60 -13.74 -31.14
CA LEU A 302 -17.78 -14.84 -31.69
C LEU A 302 -16.47 -14.33 -32.30
N GLY A 303 -16.51 -13.14 -32.92
CA GLY A 303 -15.31 -12.46 -33.40
C GLY A 303 -14.29 -12.22 -32.31
N PHE A 304 -14.71 -11.63 -31.17
CA PHE A 304 -13.85 -11.47 -29.99
C PHE A 304 -13.39 -12.79 -29.39
N LEU A 305 -14.31 -13.79 -29.29
CA LEU A 305 -13.97 -15.11 -28.76
C LEU A 305 -12.87 -15.84 -29.57
N SER A 306 -12.83 -15.60 -30.89
CA SER A 306 -11.80 -16.17 -31.76
C SER A 306 -10.42 -15.51 -31.63
N GLN A 307 -10.37 -14.34 -30.97
CA GLN A 307 -9.17 -13.54 -30.80
C GLN A 307 -8.59 -13.65 -29.37
N LEU A 308 -9.32 -14.26 -28.43
CA LEU A 308 -8.85 -14.59 -27.09
C LEU A 308 -8.04 -15.88 -27.09
#